data_6535a4d2e1f0b8aad0e29d292625bead
#
_entry.id   6535a4d2e1f0b8aad0e29d292625bead
#
_cell.length_a   1.000
_cell.length_b   1.000
_cell.length_c   1.000
_cell.angle_alpha   90.00
_cell.angle_beta   90.00
_cell.angle_gamma   90.00
#
_symmetry.space_group_name_H-M   'P 1'
#
loop_
_entity.id
_entity.type
_entity.pdbx_description
1 polymer ?
#
loop_
_entity_poly.entity_id
_entity_poly.type
_entity_poly.pdbx_seq_one_letter_code
_entity_poly.pdbx_strand_id
1 'polypeptide(L)'
;MVATKMKSKLLNRWFGHDRTTNSSQITLRDGLSILIVDDSRTQLFALEKMLKAEGVKTYTAENGKQGILMARHVKPDLVLMDIVMPEINGFQATRYLSRQADTGHIPIIIISGSNQESDKTWGLKLGAKDYLQKPVDKELLLKKISQWTAEVGGEKVQPVKIAKEEHSHWVEAG
;
A
#
# COMPACT_ATOMS: atom_id res chain seq x y z
N MET A 1 -28.20 6.01 -60.90
CA MET A 1 -27.71 6.60 -59.68
C MET A 1 -27.90 5.64 -58.48
N VAL A 2 -27.18 4.55 -58.43
CA VAL A 2 -27.14 3.65 -57.25
C VAL A 2 -25.80 2.89 -57.32
N ALA A 3 -24.73 3.41 -56.79
CA ALA A 3 -23.47 2.70 -56.59
C ALA A 3 -22.48 3.51 -55.76
N THR A 4 -22.73 3.74 -54.46
CA THR A 4 -21.67 4.28 -53.59
C THR A 4 -22.00 3.98 -52.10
N LYS A 5 -22.48 2.80 -51.76
CA LYS A 5 -22.72 2.49 -50.32
C LYS A 5 -22.31 1.08 -49.85
N MET A 6 -21.44 0.40 -50.62
CA MET A 6 -21.03 -0.96 -50.31
C MET A 6 -19.55 -1.22 -50.12
N LYS A 7 -18.71 -0.16 -49.91
CA LYS A 7 -17.25 -0.33 -49.74
C LYS A 7 -16.72 -0.08 -48.33
N SER A 8 -17.51 0.35 -47.34
CA SER A 8 -17.01 0.64 -46.00
C SER A 8 -17.06 -0.51 -45.00
N LYS A 9 -17.79 -1.60 -45.30
CA LYS A 9 -17.91 -2.76 -44.38
C LYS A 9 -16.83 -3.84 -44.53
N LEU A 10 -16.07 -3.84 -45.63
CA LEU A 10 -15.06 -4.88 -45.89
C LEU A 10 -13.64 -4.47 -45.41
N LEU A 11 -13.35 -3.19 -45.24
CA LEU A 11 -12.03 -2.74 -44.73
C LEU A 11 -11.83 -2.95 -43.25
N ASN A 12 -12.90 -2.94 -42.42
CA ASN A 12 -12.80 -3.14 -40.98
C ASN A 12 -12.54 -4.61 -40.57
N ARG A 13 -12.65 -5.56 -41.49
CA ARG A 13 -12.41 -6.98 -41.21
C ARG A 13 -10.95 -7.41 -41.37
N TRP A 14 -10.12 -6.59 -42.03
CA TRP A 14 -8.69 -6.89 -42.30
C TRP A 14 -7.70 -6.14 -41.40
N PHE A 15 -8.12 -5.06 -40.72
CA PHE A 15 -7.28 -4.30 -39.78
C PHE A 15 -7.78 -4.31 -38.35
N GLY A 16 -8.73 -5.18 -38.04
CA GLY A 16 -9.11 -5.49 -36.66
C GLY A 16 -8.01 -6.29 -35.96
N HIS A 17 -6.85 -5.69 -35.73
CA HIS A 17 -6.01 -6.08 -34.64
C HIS A 17 -6.74 -5.62 -33.37
N ASP A 18 -7.62 -6.48 -32.86
CA ASP A 18 -8.02 -6.45 -31.48
C ASP A 18 -6.76 -6.61 -30.62
N ARG A 19 -6.06 -5.49 -30.41
CA ARG A 19 -5.26 -5.34 -29.22
C ARG A 19 -6.26 -5.15 -28.06
N THR A 20 -6.95 -6.18 -27.69
CA THR A 20 -7.45 -6.34 -26.35
C THR A 20 -6.23 -6.58 -25.46
N THR A 21 -5.44 -5.52 -25.25
CA THR A 21 -4.70 -5.43 -24.02
C THR A 21 -5.77 -5.29 -22.95
N ASN A 22 -6.14 -6.45 -22.41
CA ASN A 22 -6.93 -6.54 -21.19
C ASN A 22 -6.04 -6.08 -20.03
N SER A 23 -5.64 -4.82 -20.05
CA SER A 23 -5.16 -4.14 -18.86
C SER A 23 -6.43 -3.92 -18.04
N SER A 24 -6.74 -4.86 -17.16
CA SER A 24 -7.74 -4.67 -16.12
C SER A 24 -7.32 -3.41 -15.37
N GLN A 25 -7.99 -2.31 -15.69
CA GLN A 25 -7.71 -1.00 -15.11
C GLN A 25 -8.01 -1.12 -13.62
N ILE A 26 -6.95 -1.15 -12.81
CA ILE A 26 -7.07 -1.24 -11.35
C ILE A 26 -7.66 0.09 -10.89
N THR A 27 -8.91 0.06 -10.45
CA THR A 27 -9.57 1.24 -9.89
C THR A 27 -9.52 1.15 -8.37
N LEU A 28 -8.96 2.16 -7.74
CA LEU A 28 -8.99 2.29 -6.29
C LEU A 28 -10.33 2.88 -5.86
N ARG A 29 -10.79 2.56 -4.64
CA ARG A 29 -12.03 3.12 -4.11
C ARG A 29 -11.90 4.63 -3.86
N ASP A 30 -13.00 5.36 -4.00
CA ASP A 30 -13.04 6.79 -3.71
C ASP A 30 -12.75 7.08 -2.24
N GLY A 31 -12.13 8.24 -1.99
CA GLY A 31 -11.84 8.71 -0.64
C GLY A 31 -10.73 7.93 0.09
N LEU A 32 -10.00 7.05 -0.61
CA LEU A 32 -8.89 6.30 -0.03
C LEU A 32 -7.80 7.23 0.49
N SER A 33 -7.31 6.95 1.70
CA SER A 33 -6.23 7.69 2.35
C SER A 33 -5.06 6.78 2.68
N ILE A 34 -3.85 7.18 2.31
CA ILE A 34 -2.62 6.39 2.51
C ILE A 34 -1.57 7.23 3.21
N LEU A 35 -0.95 6.66 4.24
CA LEU A 35 0.23 7.21 4.89
C LEU A 35 1.49 6.58 4.28
N ILE A 36 2.42 7.42 3.84
CA ILE A 36 3.72 7.01 3.29
C ILE A 36 4.79 7.39 4.31
N VAL A 37 5.60 6.41 4.73
CA VAL A 37 6.68 6.60 5.72
C VAL A 37 8.00 6.19 5.09
N ASP A 38 8.88 7.15 4.84
CA ASP A 38 10.19 6.96 4.19
C ASP A 38 11.08 8.15 4.57
N ASP A 39 12.34 7.96 4.92
CA ASP A 39 13.25 9.06 5.27
C ASP A 39 13.79 9.81 4.04
N SER A 40 13.60 9.26 2.86
CA SER A 40 13.96 9.87 1.59
C SER A 40 12.84 10.77 1.05
N ARG A 41 13.02 12.08 1.10
CA ARG A 41 12.07 13.04 0.52
C ARG A 41 11.79 12.80 -0.96
N THR A 42 12.79 12.30 -1.70
CA THR A 42 12.62 11.95 -3.12
C THR A 42 11.66 10.77 -3.29
N GLN A 43 11.76 9.76 -2.43
CA GLN A 43 10.85 8.61 -2.43
C GLN A 43 9.43 9.02 -2.01
N LEU A 44 9.32 9.81 -0.95
CA LEU A 44 8.02 10.37 -0.51
C LEU A 44 7.34 11.10 -1.67
N PHE A 45 8.06 12.03 -2.32
CA PHE A 45 7.53 12.80 -3.43
C PHE A 45 7.09 11.91 -4.62
N ALA A 46 7.89 10.91 -4.97
CA ALA A 46 7.60 10.01 -6.08
C ALA A 46 6.33 9.17 -5.82
N LEU A 47 6.23 8.55 -4.64
CA LEU A 47 5.06 7.76 -4.23
C LEU A 47 3.81 8.63 -4.08
N GLU A 48 3.96 9.80 -3.45
CA GLU A 48 2.87 10.75 -3.30
C GLU A 48 2.30 11.21 -4.65
N LYS A 49 3.18 11.58 -5.60
CA LYS A 49 2.78 11.97 -6.96
C LYS A 49 2.05 10.83 -7.68
N MET A 50 2.57 9.61 -7.55
CA MET A 50 1.99 8.41 -8.15
C MET A 50 0.57 8.16 -7.63
N LEU A 51 0.38 8.22 -6.30
CA LEU A 51 -0.90 7.94 -5.66
C LEU A 51 -1.92 9.07 -5.84
N LYS A 52 -1.49 10.34 -5.80
CA LYS A 52 -2.36 11.48 -6.08
C LYS A 52 -2.91 11.47 -7.51
N ALA A 53 -2.14 10.96 -8.47
CA ALA A 53 -2.62 10.80 -9.85
C ALA A 53 -3.78 9.78 -9.97
N GLU A 54 -3.92 8.89 -8.98
CA GLU A 54 -5.03 7.91 -8.86
C GLU A 54 -6.15 8.40 -7.91
N GLY A 55 -6.15 9.67 -7.53
CA GLY A 55 -7.18 10.24 -6.66
C GLY A 55 -7.05 9.90 -5.17
N VAL A 56 -5.92 9.30 -4.75
CA VAL A 56 -5.68 8.92 -3.36
C VAL A 56 -5.27 10.12 -2.53
N LYS A 57 -5.86 10.26 -1.33
CA LYS A 57 -5.40 11.22 -0.32
C LYS A 57 -4.14 10.70 0.35
N THR A 58 -3.07 11.47 0.34
CA THR A 58 -1.78 11.05 0.89
C THR A 58 -1.41 11.86 2.12
N TYR A 59 -0.76 11.17 3.07
CA TYR A 59 -0.05 11.75 4.19
C TYR A 59 1.39 11.24 4.14
N THR A 60 2.35 12.03 4.64
CA THR A 60 3.76 11.66 4.60
C THR A 60 4.40 11.80 5.97
N ALA A 61 5.38 10.93 6.27
CA ALA A 61 6.22 10.99 7.46
C ALA A 61 7.67 10.63 7.09
N GLU A 62 8.63 11.35 7.66
CA GLU A 62 10.06 11.23 7.31
C GLU A 62 10.82 10.24 8.21
N ASN A 63 10.18 9.60 9.19
CA ASN A 63 10.78 8.57 10.04
C ASN A 63 9.70 7.73 10.74
N GLY A 64 10.12 6.62 11.35
CA GLY A 64 9.20 5.68 11.99
C GLY A 64 8.40 6.29 13.15
N LYS A 65 9.00 7.20 13.94
CA LYS A 65 8.31 7.88 15.04
C LYS A 65 7.17 8.77 14.54
N GLN A 66 7.45 9.61 13.53
CA GLN A 66 6.42 10.41 12.88
C GLN A 66 5.34 9.53 12.25
N GLY A 67 5.73 8.43 11.59
CA GLY A 67 4.82 7.47 10.99
C GLY A 67 3.83 6.89 12.00
N ILE A 68 4.32 6.48 13.17
CA ILE A 68 3.48 5.99 14.27
C ILE A 68 2.49 7.06 14.75
N LEU A 69 2.97 8.27 15.02
CA LEU A 69 2.13 9.37 15.50
C LEU A 69 1.06 9.75 14.45
N MET A 70 1.48 9.85 13.19
CA MET A 70 0.59 10.20 12.08
C MET A 70 -0.48 9.11 11.88
N ALA A 71 -0.12 7.82 11.88
CA ALA A 71 -1.07 6.72 11.73
C ALA A 71 -2.16 6.75 12.81
N ARG A 72 -1.79 7.05 14.05
CA ARG A 72 -2.74 7.18 15.16
C ARG A 72 -3.66 8.40 15.02
N HIS A 73 -3.13 9.50 14.49
CA HIS A 73 -3.88 10.76 14.36
C HIS A 73 -4.84 10.75 13.17
N VAL A 74 -4.36 10.35 11.98
CA VAL A 74 -5.15 10.44 10.74
C VAL A 74 -5.90 9.15 10.43
N LYS A 75 -5.52 8.02 11.05
CA LYS A 75 -6.12 6.70 10.84
C LYS A 75 -6.29 6.39 9.35
N PRO A 76 -5.19 6.27 8.60
CA PRO A 76 -5.24 6.04 7.16
C PRO A 76 -5.83 4.66 6.86
N ASP A 77 -6.31 4.46 5.65
CA ASP A 77 -6.80 3.16 5.19
C ASP A 77 -5.68 2.16 4.94
N LEU A 78 -4.45 2.65 4.73
CA LEU A 78 -3.26 1.82 4.50
C LEU A 78 -1.98 2.62 4.82
N VAL A 79 -0.94 1.92 5.28
CA VAL A 79 0.40 2.48 5.47
C VAL A 79 1.38 1.83 4.50
N LEU A 80 2.14 2.64 3.77
CA LEU A 80 3.34 2.24 3.04
C LEU A 80 4.55 2.57 3.93
N MET A 81 5.35 1.56 4.28
CA MET A 81 6.40 1.67 5.30
C MET A 81 7.75 1.28 4.73
N ASP A 82 8.69 2.22 4.65
CA ASP A 82 10.10 1.90 4.37
C ASP A 82 10.74 1.20 5.58
N ILE A 83 11.71 0.32 5.32
CA ILE A 83 12.44 -0.38 6.39
C ILE A 83 13.58 0.46 6.94
N VAL A 84 14.38 1.05 6.04
CA VAL A 84 15.66 1.66 6.39
C VAL A 84 15.44 3.13 6.76
N MET A 85 15.24 3.39 8.02
CA MET A 85 15.06 4.73 8.57
C MET A 85 15.84 4.89 9.86
N PRO A 86 16.29 6.12 10.20
CA PRO A 86 16.96 6.41 11.47
C PRO A 86 16.01 6.26 12.67
N GLU A 87 16.59 6.07 13.86
CA GLU A 87 15.93 5.92 15.16
C GLU A 87 14.99 4.70 15.24
N ILE A 88 13.79 4.81 14.72
CA ILE A 88 12.79 3.73 14.64
C ILE A 88 12.70 3.27 13.20
N ASN A 89 13.23 2.07 12.92
CA ASN A 89 13.14 1.47 11.59
C ASN A 89 11.73 0.96 11.29
N GLY A 90 11.48 0.65 10.00
CA GLY A 90 10.14 0.24 9.55
C GLY A 90 9.64 -1.07 10.17
N PHE A 91 10.52 -2.00 10.53
CA PHE A 91 10.13 -3.22 11.22
C PHE A 91 9.63 -2.93 12.64
N GLN A 92 10.31 -2.06 13.37
CA GLN A 92 9.91 -1.63 14.70
C GLN A 92 8.58 -0.87 14.65
N ALA A 93 8.43 0.07 13.71
CA ALA A 93 7.19 0.81 13.50
C ALA A 93 6.02 -0.12 13.13
N THR A 94 6.24 -1.07 12.21
CA THR A 94 5.24 -2.07 11.81
C THR A 94 4.79 -2.90 13.02
N ARG A 95 5.75 -3.43 13.79
CA ARG A 95 5.44 -4.22 15.00
C ARG A 95 4.63 -3.41 16.01
N TYR A 96 4.99 -2.13 16.21
CA TYR A 96 4.26 -1.25 17.12
C TYR A 96 2.83 -1.05 16.65
N LEU A 97 2.63 -0.56 15.43
CA LEU A 97 1.31 -0.25 14.87
C LEU A 97 0.37 -1.47 14.84
N SER A 98 0.90 -2.64 14.47
CA SER A 98 0.11 -3.87 14.35
C SER A 98 -0.38 -4.42 15.69
N ARG A 99 0.21 -3.99 16.82
CA ARG A 99 -0.15 -4.47 18.16
C ARG A 99 -1.05 -3.51 18.93
N GLN A 100 -1.21 -2.27 18.46
CA GLN A 100 -2.06 -1.28 19.14
C GLN A 100 -3.52 -1.47 18.75
N ALA A 101 -4.42 -1.30 19.72
CA ALA A 101 -5.86 -1.44 19.50
C ALA A 101 -6.41 -0.40 18.51
N ASP A 102 -5.80 0.78 18.45
CA ASP A 102 -6.23 1.91 17.62
C ASP A 102 -5.65 1.93 16.21
N THR A 103 -4.63 1.10 15.91
CA THR A 103 -3.98 1.03 14.59
C THR A 103 -3.80 -0.39 14.05
N GLY A 104 -3.98 -1.43 14.86
CA GLY A 104 -3.73 -2.82 14.47
C GLY A 104 -4.62 -3.34 13.33
N HIS A 105 -5.71 -2.64 13.03
CA HIS A 105 -6.58 -2.93 11.90
C HIS A 105 -6.09 -2.32 10.58
N ILE A 106 -5.17 -1.34 10.63
CA ILE A 106 -4.66 -0.64 9.44
C ILE A 106 -3.66 -1.56 8.74
N PRO A 107 -3.89 -1.94 7.47
CA PRO A 107 -2.95 -2.74 6.72
C PRO A 107 -1.67 -1.97 6.46
N ILE A 108 -0.53 -2.65 6.62
CA ILE A 108 0.80 -2.10 6.37
C ILE A 108 1.44 -2.90 5.23
N ILE A 109 1.89 -2.21 4.18
CA ILE A 109 2.72 -2.76 3.12
C ILE A 109 4.13 -2.22 3.32
N ILE A 110 5.09 -3.12 3.49
CA ILE A 110 6.50 -2.75 3.58
C ILE A 110 7.03 -2.47 2.17
N ILE A 111 7.82 -1.41 2.03
CA ILE A 111 8.55 -1.08 0.80
C ILE A 111 10.03 -1.06 1.13
N SER A 112 10.85 -1.85 0.43
CA SER A 112 12.28 -1.98 0.76
C SER A 112 13.18 -2.09 -0.45
N GLY A 113 14.41 -1.59 -0.33
CA GLY A 113 15.49 -1.82 -1.29
C GLY A 113 16.09 -3.23 -1.19
N SER A 114 15.85 -3.96 -0.11
CA SER A 114 16.33 -5.33 0.06
C SER A 114 15.45 -6.32 -0.72
N ASN A 115 16.10 -7.28 -1.39
CA ASN A 115 15.43 -8.40 -2.07
C ASN A 115 15.53 -9.71 -1.29
N GLN A 116 15.93 -9.66 -0.01
CA GLN A 116 16.09 -10.85 0.82
C GLN A 116 14.73 -11.40 1.27
N GLU A 117 14.49 -12.68 1.01
CA GLU A 117 13.29 -13.38 1.47
C GLU A 117 13.16 -13.39 3.01
N SER A 118 14.29 -13.30 3.73
CA SER A 118 14.31 -13.14 5.18
C SER A 118 13.62 -11.88 5.63
N ASP A 119 13.84 -10.74 4.96
CA ASP A 119 13.26 -9.44 5.32
C ASP A 119 11.75 -9.45 5.08
N LYS A 120 11.33 -10.03 3.96
CA LYS A 120 9.91 -10.22 3.65
C LYS A 120 9.23 -11.09 4.70
N THR A 121 9.81 -12.26 5.00
CA THR A 121 9.29 -13.19 6.01
C THR A 121 9.20 -12.52 7.38
N TRP A 122 10.22 -11.75 7.74
CA TRP A 122 10.27 -11.03 9.00
C TRP A 122 9.20 -9.94 9.08
N GLY A 123 9.07 -9.12 8.04
CA GLY A 123 8.05 -8.08 7.97
C GLY A 123 6.63 -8.64 8.14
N LEU A 124 6.30 -9.74 7.46
CA LEU A 124 5.01 -10.41 7.60
C LEU A 124 4.78 -10.94 9.02
N LYS A 125 5.80 -11.54 9.66
CA LYS A 125 5.72 -12.00 11.06
C LYS A 125 5.50 -10.85 12.05
N LEU A 126 5.96 -9.65 11.74
CA LEU A 126 5.77 -8.44 12.55
C LEU A 126 4.40 -7.79 12.37
N GLY A 127 3.60 -8.26 11.42
CA GLY A 127 2.23 -7.82 11.19
C GLY A 127 2.00 -7.04 9.90
N ALA A 128 3.02 -6.87 9.04
CA ALA A 128 2.79 -6.37 7.69
C ALA A 128 1.86 -7.31 6.92
N LYS A 129 1.04 -6.75 6.03
CA LYS A 129 0.15 -7.52 5.16
C LYS A 129 0.83 -7.92 3.86
N ASP A 130 1.80 -7.12 3.43
CA ASP A 130 2.50 -7.37 2.17
C ASP A 130 3.86 -6.69 2.14
N TYR A 131 4.61 -6.97 1.07
CA TYR A 131 5.96 -6.46 0.86
C TYR A 131 6.15 -6.10 -0.62
N LEU A 132 6.79 -4.96 -0.88
CA LEU A 132 7.18 -4.49 -2.21
C LEU A 132 8.66 -4.16 -2.25
N GLN A 133 9.32 -4.53 -3.34
CA GLN A 133 10.71 -4.18 -3.57
C GLN A 133 10.82 -2.84 -4.30
N LYS A 134 11.82 -2.03 -3.92
CA LYS A 134 12.22 -0.83 -4.68
C LYS A 134 13.11 -1.24 -5.88
N PRO A 135 13.00 -0.61 -7.05
CA PRO A 135 12.06 0.46 -7.38
C PRO A 135 10.60 -0.03 -7.46
N VAL A 136 9.67 0.77 -6.95
CA VAL A 136 8.26 0.39 -6.85
C VAL A 136 7.61 0.42 -8.23
N ASP A 137 7.12 -0.73 -8.68
CA ASP A 137 6.27 -0.83 -9.86
C ASP A 137 4.87 -0.31 -9.55
N LYS A 138 4.38 0.62 -10.38
CA LYS A 138 3.09 1.30 -10.16
C LYS A 138 1.91 0.33 -10.18
N GLU A 139 1.85 -0.55 -11.17
CA GLU A 139 0.72 -1.47 -11.35
C GLU A 139 0.66 -2.47 -10.19
N LEU A 140 1.81 -3.01 -9.78
CA LEU A 140 1.91 -3.90 -8.64
C LEU A 140 1.52 -3.20 -7.33
N LEU A 141 1.95 -1.94 -7.13
CA LEU A 141 1.56 -1.14 -5.97
C LEU A 141 0.04 -0.95 -5.91
N LEU A 142 -0.58 -0.50 -6.99
CA LEU A 142 -2.02 -0.27 -7.05
C LEU A 142 -2.81 -1.56 -6.83
N LYS A 143 -2.36 -2.67 -7.38
CA LYS A 143 -2.95 -4.00 -7.17
C LYS A 143 -2.94 -4.39 -5.69
N LYS A 144 -1.80 -4.22 -5.02
CA LYS A 144 -1.69 -4.55 -3.59
C LYS A 144 -2.52 -3.60 -2.72
N ILE A 145 -2.54 -2.31 -3.03
CA ILE A 145 -3.41 -1.35 -2.34
C ILE A 145 -4.87 -1.77 -2.48
N SER A 146 -5.34 -2.02 -3.70
CA SER A 146 -6.71 -2.48 -3.96
C SER A 146 -7.03 -3.75 -3.18
N GLN A 147 -6.14 -4.73 -3.16
CA GLN A 147 -6.31 -5.99 -2.43
C GLN A 147 -6.52 -5.78 -0.93
N TRP A 148 -5.76 -4.88 -0.31
CA TRP A 148 -5.76 -4.70 1.15
C TRP A 148 -6.71 -3.60 1.63
N THR A 149 -7.31 -2.82 0.71
CA THR A 149 -8.29 -1.79 1.01
C THR A 149 -9.67 -2.05 0.39
N ALA A 150 -9.84 -3.20 -0.30
CA ALA A 150 -11.14 -3.64 -0.75
C ALA A 150 -12.05 -3.83 0.47
N GLU A 151 -13.25 -3.27 0.43
CA GLU A 151 -14.27 -3.57 1.42
C GLU A 151 -14.62 -5.07 1.32
N VAL A 152 -14.18 -5.84 2.29
CA VAL A 152 -14.71 -7.19 2.49
C VAL A 152 -16.16 -6.98 2.95
N GLY A 153 -17.10 -7.22 2.05
CA GLY A 153 -18.54 -7.00 2.19
C GLY A 153 -19.06 -6.86 3.61
N GLY A 154 -19.21 -5.62 4.09
CA GLY A 154 -20.04 -5.29 5.24
C GLY A 154 -19.58 -5.72 6.63
N GLU A 155 -18.50 -6.43 6.79
CA GLU A 155 -18.03 -6.89 8.10
C GLU A 155 -16.67 -6.26 8.43
N LYS A 156 -16.71 -5.25 9.31
CA LYS A 156 -15.49 -4.75 9.95
C LYS A 156 -14.85 -5.94 10.66
N VAL A 157 -13.70 -6.40 10.16
CA VAL A 157 -12.91 -7.42 10.83
C VAL A 157 -12.67 -6.95 12.28
N GLN A 158 -13.33 -7.59 13.21
CA GLN A 158 -13.13 -7.34 14.64
C GLN A 158 -11.68 -7.67 14.98
N PRO A 159 -11.02 -6.87 15.83
CA PRO A 159 -9.65 -7.16 16.23
C PRO A 159 -9.62 -8.54 16.90
N VAL A 160 -8.77 -9.42 16.39
CA VAL A 160 -8.46 -10.68 17.04
C VAL A 160 -8.02 -10.36 18.47
N LYS A 161 -8.79 -10.82 19.46
CA LYS A 161 -8.42 -10.73 20.87
C LYS A 161 -7.17 -11.59 21.08
N ILE A 162 -6.02 -10.97 21.02
CA ILE A 162 -4.78 -11.58 21.49
C ILE A 162 -4.86 -11.54 23.01
N ALA A 163 -4.81 -12.73 23.62
CA ALA A 163 -4.77 -12.90 25.08
C ALA A 163 -3.68 -12.00 25.67
N LYS A 164 -4.02 -11.33 26.77
CA LYS A 164 -3.08 -10.56 27.57
C LYS A 164 -2.03 -11.52 28.12
N GLU A 165 -0.84 -11.51 27.56
CA GLU A 165 0.35 -11.91 28.29
C GLU A 165 1.00 -10.65 28.82
N GLU A 166 0.92 -10.51 30.14
CA GLU A 166 1.63 -9.51 30.93
C GLU A 166 3.14 -9.71 30.73
N HIS A 167 3.81 -8.73 30.13
CA HIS A 167 5.24 -8.52 30.33
C HIS A 167 5.51 -7.03 30.51
N SER A 168 5.31 -6.60 31.76
CA SER A 168 6.03 -5.50 32.37
C SER A 168 7.51 -5.84 32.43
N HIS A 169 8.33 -5.37 31.50
CA HIS A 169 9.80 -5.27 31.67
C HIS A 169 10.45 -4.58 30.48
N TRP A 170 10.28 -3.29 30.36
CA TRP A 170 11.17 -2.42 29.56
C TRP A 170 11.08 -0.98 30.08
N VAL A 171 11.31 -0.82 31.39
CA VAL A 171 11.72 0.48 31.96
C VAL A 171 12.92 0.15 32.81
N GLU A 172 14.02 0.85 32.60
CA GLU A 172 15.32 0.81 33.23
C GLU A 172 16.40 0.01 32.51
N ALA A 173 17.13 0.71 31.69
CA ALA A 173 18.59 0.60 31.59
C ALA A 173 19.15 1.91 31.02
N GLY A 174 19.76 2.73 31.92
CA GLY A 174 20.91 3.59 31.80
C GLY A 174 20.92 4.70 30.77
#